data_be192144caf086f131602ae360a03ea0
#
_entry.id   be192144caf086f131602ae360a03ea0
#
_cell.length_a   1.000
_cell.length_b   1.000
_cell.length_c   1.000
_cell.angle_alpha   90.00
_cell.angle_beta   90.00
_cell.angle_gamma   90.00
#
_symmetry.space_group_name_H-M   'P 1'
#
loop_
_entity.id
_entity.type
_entity.pdbx_description
1 polymer ?
#
loop_
_entity_poly.entity_id
_entity_poly.type
_entity_poly.pdbx_seq_one_letter_code
_entity_poly.pdbx_strand_id
1 'polypeptide(L)'
;DVVDMTSMSPRELKRRMRVENMEQTDSEIGSSNWIAALAHIGEWEYFSVYSIDHHYPNIGVYHPLSSKVMNRFMLYIRRRFGMEVAAMNSLARPVMKNLKSRQQMALGLIADQRPRWVESDRIWRTFLGQPTLFFGGIGSYAKKFGMMVYTLDIEKIKPSHFRCNFIQLYDGREDISEQEIMDRYVAAVEQMIRRRPELWLWSHRRWKHKPEAYAAIAGAVGQKESKTPEKNA
;
A
#
# COMPACT_ATOMS: atom_id res chain seq x y z
N ASP A 1 -14.11 -0.58 -14.14
CA ASP A 1 -12.73 -0.82 -14.56
C ASP A 1 -11.96 0.48 -14.71
N VAL A 2 -10.62 0.41 -14.67
CA VAL A 2 -9.74 1.60 -14.69
C VAL A 2 -10.00 2.50 -15.92
N VAL A 3 -10.29 1.90 -17.08
CA VAL A 3 -10.60 2.67 -18.31
C VAL A 3 -11.89 3.49 -18.16
N ASP A 4 -12.89 2.96 -17.47
CA ASP A 4 -14.15 3.67 -17.22
C ASP A 4 -13.94 4.92 -16.38
N MET A 5 -12.92 4.93 -15.51
CA MET A 5 -12.59 6.09 -14.68
C MET A 5 -12.23 7.34 -15.51
N THR A 6 -11.90 7.20 -16.79
CA THR A 6 -11.59 8.34 -17.67
C THR A 6 -12.80 9.26 -17.90
N SER A 7 -14.00 8.69 -17.94
CA SER A 7 -15.26 9.43 -18.17
C SER A 7 -16.19 9.47 -16.95
N MET A 8 -15.86 8.69 -15.90
CA MET A 8 -16.66 8.57 -14.68
C MET A 8 -16.74 9.89 -13.91
N SER A 9 -17.92 10.28 -13.46
CA SER A 9 -18.08 11.42 -12.54
C SER A 9 -17.75 11.01 -11.10
N PRO A 10 -17.43 11.96 -10.19
CA PRO A 10 -17.26 11.66 -8.76
C PRO A 10 -18.48 10.94 -8.15
N ARG A 11 -19.69 11.36 -8.54
CA ARG A 11 -20.95 10.74 -8.08
C ARG A 11 -21.05 9.29 -8.55
N GLU A 12 -20.64 9.01 -9.78
CA GLU A 12 -20.64 7.65 -10.33
C GLU A 12 -19.60 6.77 -9.61
N LEU A 13 -18.40 7.29 -9.33
CA LEU A 13 -17.39 6.54 -8.58
C LEU A 13 -17.90 6.17 -7.19
N LYS A 14 -18.52 7.11 -6.45
CA LYS A 14 -19.15 6.83 -5.15
C LYS A 14 -20.26 5.77 -5.22
N ARG A 15 -20.99 5.73 -6.32
CA ARG A 15 -22.03 4.70 -6.54
C ARG A 15 -21.39 3.32 -6.80
N ARG A 16 -20.24 3.28 -7.46
CA ARG A 16 -19.53 2.04 -7.82
C ARG A 16 -18.64 1.50 -6.69
N MET A 17 -18.10 2.36 -5.86
CA MET A 17 -17.36 1.96 -4.67
C MET A 17 -18.01 2.58 -3.43
N ARG A 18 -18.75 1.77 -2.69
CA ARG A 18 -19.41 2.18 -1.45
C ARG A 18 -18.56 1.78 -0.26
N VAL A 19 -18.17 2.78 0.54
CA VAL A 19 -17.49 2.53 1.82
C VAL A 19 -18.56 2.50 2.90
N GLU A 20 -18.80 1.32 3.47
CA GLU A 20 -19.94 1.10 4.39
C GLU A 20 -19.70 1.73 5.77
N ASN A 21 -18.48 1.73 6.27
CA ASN A 21 -18.13 2.25 7.59
C ASN A 21 -17.32 3.56 7.55
N MET A 22 -17.54 4.41 6.54
CA MET A 22 -16.78 5.65 6.34
C MET A 22 -16.85 6.57 7.57
N GLU A 23 -18.05 6.88 8.04
CA GLU A 23 -18.27 7.80 9.17
C GLU A 23 -17.62 7.32 10.46
N GLN A 24 -17.72 6.02 10.75
CA GLN A 24 -17.05 5.40 11.89
C GLN A 24 -15.53 5.55 11.76
N THR A 25 -14.99 5.18 10.61
CA THR A 25 -13.54 5.24 10.35
C THR A 25 -13.01 6.66 10.44
N ASP A 26 -13.73 7.64 9.89
CA ASP A 26 -13.35 9.05 9.97
C ASP A 26 -13.37 9.57 11.41
N SER A 27 -14.36 9.12 12.22
CA SER A 27 -14.42 9.45 13.64
C SER A 27 -13.23 8.86 14.43
N GLU A 28 -12.84 7.62 14.12
CA GLU A 28 -11.69 6.95 14.74
C GLU A 28 -10.36 7.62 14.35
N ILE A 29 -10.18 7.95 13.07
CA ILE A 29 -8.99 8.64 12.56
C ILE A 29 -8.89 10.06 13.13
N GLY A 30 -10.00 10.78 13.22
CA GLY A 30 -10.02 12.17 13.67
C GLY A 30 -9.04 13.05 12.91
N SER A 31 -8.09 13.66 13.60
CA SER A 31 -7.02 14.49 13.00
C SER A 31 -5.69 13.74 12.81
N SER A 32 -5.66 12.43 13.05
CA SER A 32 -4.43 11.63 12.94
C SER A 32 -4.03 11.42 11.48
N ASN A 33 -2.72 11.31 11.25
CA ASN A 33 -2.21 10.77 9.99
C ASN A 33 -2.44 9.26 9.93
N TRP A 34 -2.70 8.74 8.74
CA TRP A 34 -2.99 7.32 8.61
C TRP A 34 -2.54 6.71 7.28
N ILE A 35 -2.49 5.39 7.24
CA ILE A 35 -2.10 4.59 6.08
C ILE A 35 -3.28 3.73 5.67
N ALA A 36 -3.68 3.84 4.41
CA ALA A 36 -4.50 2.85 3.73
C ALA A 36 -3.57 1.75 3.18
N ALA A 37 -3.48 0.66 3.92
CA ALA A 37 -2.68 -0.50 3.55
C ALA A 37 -3.48 -1.39 2.59
N LEU A 38 -3.38 -1.13 1.30
CA LEU A 38 -4.16 -1.76 0.25
C LEU A 38 -3.52 -3.05 -0.27
N ALA A 39 -4.32 -3.85 -0.96
CA ALA A 39 -3.89 -4.98 -1.76
C ALA A 39 -4.51 -4.93 -3.16
N HIS A 40 -3.94 -5.67 -4.13
CA HIS A 40 -4.49 -5.77 -5.47
C HIS A 40 -5.72 -6.72 -5.48
N ILE A 41 -6.73 -6.36 -4.69
CA ILE A 41 -8.00 -7.09 -4.53
C ILE A 41 -9.14 -6.24 -5.10
N GLY A 42 -9.97 -6.83 -5.94
CA GLY A 42 -11.09 -6.13 -6.57
C GLY A 42 -10.63 -4.93 -7.39
N GLU A 43 -11.39 -3.85 -7.34
CA GLU A 43 -11.07 -2.61 -8.06
C GLU A 43 -10.39 -1.59 -7.14
N TRP A 44 -9.19 -1.91 -6.67
CA TRP A 44 -8.41 -1.09 -5.72
C TRP A 44 -8.14 0.35 -6.22
N GLU A 45 -8.11 0.60 -7.53
CA GLU A 45 -7.95 1.96 -8.08
C GLU A 45 -9.17 2.85 -7.74
N TYR A 46 -10.34 2.25 -7.47
CA TYR A 46 -11.52 2.98 -7.01
C TYR A 46 -11.36 3.54 -5.59
N PHE A 47 -10.30 3.18 -4.86
CA PHE A 47 -9.97 3.81 -3.58
C PHE A 47 -9.82 5.33 -3.67
N SER A 48 -9.53 5.86 -4.86
CA SER A 48 -9.56 7.30 -5.12
C SER A 48 -10.90 7.97 -4.75
N VAL A 49 -11.98 7.19 -4.56
CA VAL A 49 -13.27 7.67 -4.03
C VAL A 49 -13.11 8.38 -2.67
N TYR A 50 -12.18 7.89 -1.84
CA TYR A 50 -11.91 8.49 -0.54
C TYR A 50 -11.46 9.94 -0.64
N SER A 51 -10.69 10.28 -1.68
CA SER A 51 -10.19 11.65 -1.88
C SER A 51 -11.27 12.66 -2.27
N ILE A 52 -12.48 12.21 -2.67
CA ILE A 52 -13.56 13.11 -3.09
C ILE A 52 -14.12 13.91 -1.90
N ASP A 53 -14.22 13.28 -0.73
CA ASP A 53 -14.88 13.85 0.44
C ASP A 53 -13.90 14.42 1.48
N HIS A 54 -12.59 14.17 1.32
CA HIS A 54 -11.58 14.56 2.29
C HIS A 54 -10.70 15.70 1.77
N HIS A 55 -10.61 16.79 2.54
CA HIS A 55 -9.90 18.03 2.18
C HIS A 55 -8.41 18.02 2.55
N TYR A 56 -7.90 16.92 3.10
CA TYR A 56 -6.48 16.74 3.37
C TYR A 56 -5.80 15.87 2.30
N PRO A 57 -4.48 15.97 2.12
CA PRO A 57 -3.76 15.18 1.13
C PRO A 57 -3.95 13.67 1.26
N ASN A 58 -4.47 13.04 0.22
CA ASN A 58 -4.53 11.60 0.05
C ASN A 58 -3.48 11.21 -0.98
N ILE A 59 -2.36 10.63 -0.51
CA ILE A 59 -1.17 10.39 -1.32
C ILE A 59 -1.10 8.92 -1.71
N GLY A 60 -1.43 8.61 -2.96
CA GLY A 60 -1.25 7.28 -3.54
C GLY A 60 0.21 7.04 -3.91
N VAL A 61 0.83 6.04 -3.29
CA VAL A 61 2.23 5.70 -3.57
C VAL A 61 2.31 4.70 -4.72
N TYR A 62 3.22 4.95 -5.67
CA TYR A 62 3.33 4.10 -6.84
C TYR A 62 4.78 3.85 -7.28
N HIS A 63 5.00 2.76 -7.99
CA HIS A 63 6.21 2.54 -8.77
C HIS A 63 6.01 3.04 -10.21
N PRO A 64 6.91 3.89 -10.75
CA PRO A 64 6.83 4.32 -12.14
C PRO A 64 6.84 3.13 -13.11
N LEU A 65 5.89 3.14 -14.04
CA LEU A 65 5.79 2.12 -15.07
C LEU A 65 6.86 2.32 -16.14
N SER A 66 7.35 1.24 -16.77
CA SER A 66 8.31 1.29 -17.86
C SER A 66 7.77 2.01 -19.10
N SER A 67 6.50 1.84 -19.40
CA SER A 67 5.81 2.58 -20.46
C SER A 67 5.46 4.00 -19.98
N LYS A 68 6.08 5.01 -20.59
CA LYS A 68 5.79 6.43 -20.26
C LYS A 68 4.34 6.81 -20.53
N VAL A 69 3.72 6.25 -21.57
CA VAL A 69 2.31 6.50 -21.92
C VAL A 69 1.39 5.94 -20.85
N MET A 70 1.56 4.64 -20.49
CA MET A 70 0.76 4.01 -19.44
C MET A 70 0.97 4.69 -18.08
N ASN A 71 2.21 5.06 -17.76
CA ASN A 71 2.49 5.78 -16.52
C ASN A 71 1.73 7.11 -16.47
N ARG A 72 1.74 7.90 -17.54
CA ARG A 72 0.99 9.17 -17.62
C ARG A 72 -0.52 8.94 -17.51
N PHE A 73 -1.03 7.90 -18.16
CA PHE A 73 -2.44 7.51 -18.09
C PHE A 73 -2.86 7.17 -16.66
N MET A 74 -2.12 6.30 -15.97
CA MET A 74 -2.42 5.92 -14.59
C MET A 74 -2.34 7.09 -13.61
N LEU A 75 -1.37 7.99 -13.78
CA LEU A 75 -1.26 9.21 -12.98
C LEU A 75 -2.45 10.15 -13.21
N TYR A 76 -2.93 10.27 -14.45
CA TYR A 76 -4.13 11.04 -14.78
C TYR A 76 -5.35 10.47 -14.05
N ILE A 77 -5.58 9.15 -14.15
CA ILE A 77 -6.72 8.47 -13.51
C ILE A 77 -6.72 8.71 -11.99
N ARG A 78 -5.60 8.49 -11.32
CA ARG A 78 -5.48 8.63 -9.87
C ARG A 78 -5.70 10.08 -9.40
N ARG A 79 -5.21 11.05 -10.14
CA ARG A 79 -5.38 12.49 -9.82
C ARG A 79 -6.78 13.02 -10.09
N ARG A 80 -7.52 12.37 -10.96
CA ARG A 80 -8.81 12.84 -11.45
C ARG A 80 -9.85 13.07 -10.34
N PHE A 81 -9.73 12.34 -9.25
CA PHE A 81 -10.64 12.41 -8.10
C PHE A 81 -10.01 13.06 -6.86
N GLY A 82 -8.96 13.85 -7.03
CA GLY A 82 -8.33 14.60 -5.94
C GLY A 82 -7.17 13.90 -5.26
N MET A 83 -6.82 12.65 -5.64
CA MET A 83 -5.68 11.97 -5.07
C MET A 83 -4.37 12.60 -5.53
N GLU A 84 -3.47 12.89 -4.60
CA GLU A 84 -2.07 13.16 -4.90
C GLU A 84 -1.33 11.84 -5.19
N VAL A 85 -0.27 11.91 -5.97
CA VAL A 85 0.53 10.72 -6.27
C VAL A 85 2.01 10.98 -6.04
N ALA A 86 2.68 10.05 -5.36
CA ALA A 86 4.11 10.11 -5.10
C ALA A 86 4.79 8.83 -5.55
N ALA A 87 5.91 8.97 -6.26
CA ALA A 87 6.73 7.80 -6.56
C ALA A 87 7.40 7.30 -5.26
N MET A 88 7.51 5.98 -5.10
CA MET A 88 8.06 5.33 -3.91
C MET A 88 9.42 5.92 -3.48
N ASN A 89 10.31 6.14 -4.44
CA ASN A 89 11.66 6.68 -4.20
C ASN A 89 11.67 8.17 -3.80
N SER A 90 10.57 8.88 -3.89
CA SER A 90 10.44 10.30 -3.53
C SER A 90 9.38 10.56 -2.46
N LEU A 91 8.83 9.50 -1.85
CA LEU A 91 7.75 9.59 -0.86
C LEU A 91 8.11 10.41 0.38
N ALA A 92 9.35 10.36 0.81
CA ALA A 92 9.80 11.10 2.00
C ALA A 92 9.53 12.61 1.92
N ARG A 93 9.63 13.20 0.71
CA ARG A 93 9.44 14.65 0.51
C ARG A 93 8.01 15.11 0.84
N PRO A 94 6.93 14.57 0.24
CA PRO A 94 5.57 14.99 0.57
C PRO A 94 5.19 14.65 2.02
N VAL A 95 5.63 13.51 2.55
CA VAL A 95 5.38 13.15 3.95
C VAL A 95 5.99 14.19 4.89
N MET A 96 7.27 14.52 4.72
CA MET A 96 7.95 15.51 5.57
C MET A 96 7.38 16.93 5.41
N LYS A 97 6.90 17.29 4.21
CA LYS A 97 6.22 18.57 3.98
C LYS A 97 4.95 18.66 4.83
N ASN A 98 4.08 17.64 4.76
CA ASN A 98 2.82 17.64 5.50
C ASN A 98 3.02 17.57 7.03
N LEU A 99 3.99 16.80 7.50
CA LEU A 99 4.34 16.76 8.92
C LEU A 99 4.82 18.12 9.43
N LYS A 100 5.67 18.83 8.67
CA LYS A 100 6.16 20.16 9.04
C LYS A 100 5.04 21.20 9.08
N SER A 101 4.08 21.14 8.16
CA SER A 101 2.92 22.03 8.13
C SER A 101 1.80 21.61 9.09
N ARG A 102 1.98 20.51 9.84
CA ARG A 102 0.96 19.89 10.71
C ARG A 102 -0.35 19.62 9.98
N GLN A 103 -0.26 19.35 8.70
CA GLN A 103 -1.42 19.02 7.88
C GLN A 103 -1.67 17.52 7.97
N GLN A 104 -2.89 17.13 8.28
CA GLN A 104 -3.33 15.73 8.22
C GLN A 104 -3.08 15.17 6.82
N MET A 105 -2.75 13.88 6.73
CA MET A 105 -2.59 13.17 5.46
C MET A 105 -2.97 11.70 5.57
N ALA A 106 -3.37 11.13 4.44
CA ALA A 106 -3.50 9.70 4.22
C ALA A 106 -2.46 9.21 3.22
N LEU A 107 -1.86 8.04 3.47
CA LEU A 107 -0.96 7.37 2.54
C LEU A 107 -1.59 6.10 2.01
N GLY A 108 -1.81 5.99 0.71
CA GLY A 108 -2.21 4.74 0.06
C GLY A 108 -0.98 3.90 -0.30
N LEU A 109 -0.76 2.79 0.40
CA LEU A 109 0.35 1.87 0.19
C LEU A 109 -0.18 0.49 -0.22
N ILE A 110 0.27 -0.04 -1.35
CA ILE A 110 -0.07 -1.40 -1.80
C ILE A 110 1.16 -2.28 -1.62
N ALA A 111 1.09 -3.30 -0.76
CA ALA A 111 2.25 -4.09 -0.35
C ALA A 111 2.12 -5.61 -0.58
N ASP A 112 1.06 -6.09 -1.23
CA ASP A 112 0.83 -7.51 -1.48
C ASP A 112 1.61 -8.08 -2.65
N GLN A 113 2.24 -7.25 -3.48
CA GLN A 113 3.11 -7.69 -4.56
C GLN A 113 4.57 -7.88 -4.08
N ARG A 114 5.33 -8.55 -4.91
CA ARG A 114 6.74 -8.84 -4.68
C ARG A 114 7.58 -7.56 -4.66
N PRO A 115 8.36 -7.28 -3.59
CA PRO A 115 9.31 -6.17 -3.57
C PRO A 115 10.46 -6.41 -4.55
N ARG A 116 11.13 -5.34 -4.97
CA ARG A 116 12.38 -5.44 -5.74
C ARG A 116 13.54 -5.88 -4.86
N TRP A 117 14.54 -6.54 -5.43
CA TRP A 117 15.73 -7.00 -4.68
C TRP A 117 16.52 -5.89 -3.99
N VAL A 118 16.45 -4.68 -4.51
CA VAL A 118 17.20 -3.51 -4.02
C VAL A 118 16.50 -2.73 -2.90
N GLU A 119 15.29 -3.13 -2.50
CA GLU A 119 14.56 -2.47 -1.42
C GLU A 119 15.05 -2.99 -0.07
N SER A 120 15.27 -2.08 0.93
CA SER A 120 15.82 -2.42 2.24
C SER A 120 14.80 -3.03 3.20
N ASP A 121 13.56 -2.50 3.18
CA ASP A 121 12.52 -2.84 4.15
C ASP A 121 11.75 -4.09 3.71
N ARG A 122 12.39 -5.25 3.80
CA ARG A 122 11.84 -6.55 3.34
C ARG A 122 11.69 -7.50 4.50
N ILE A 123 10.56 -8.18 4.52
CA ILE A 123 10.26 -9.18 5.53
C ILE A 123 9.73 -10.47 4.90
N TRP A 124 10.16 -11.62 5.43
CA TRP A 124 9.63 -12.93 5.06
C TRP A 124 8.47 -13.30 5.98
N ARG A 125 7.36 -13.73 5.39
CA ARG A 125 6.20 -14.27 6.12
C ARG A 125 5.64 -15.49 5.39
N THR A 126 4.99 -16.38 6.11
CA THR A 126 4.14 -17.40 5.48
C THR A 126 2.87 -16.74 4.98
N PHE A 127 2.56 -16.92 3.71
CA PHE A 127 1.38 -16.34 3.06
C PHE A 127 0.84 -17.35 2.05
N LEU A 128 -0.44 -17.71 2.20
CA LEU A 128 -1.10 -18.76 1.43
C LEU A 128 -0.32 -20.07 1.44
N GLY A 129 0.26 -20.43 2.60
CA GLY A 129 1.04 -21.63 2.80
C GLY A 129 2.46 -21.62 2.24
N GLN A 130 2.97 -20.48 1.75
CA GLN A 130 4.30 -20.39 1.15
C GLN A 130 5.14 -19.27 1.79
N PRO A 131 6.49 -19.47 1.94
CA PRO A 131 7.38 -18.37 2.31
C PRO A 131 7.32 -17.25 1.29
N THR A 132 6.97 -16.07 1.73
CA THR A 132 6.67 -14.93 0.86
C THR A 132 7.36 -13.68 1.35
N LEU A 133 8.05 -12.99 0.45
CA LEU A 133 8.72 -11.74 0.72
C LEU A 133 7.74 -10.57 0.59
N PHE A 134 7.65 -9.73 1.63
CA PHE A 134 6.85 -8.50 1.64
C PHE A 134 7.73 -7.26 1.75
N PHE A 135 7.20 -6.14 1.27
CA PHE A 135 7.74 -4.82 1.55
C PHE A 135 7.24 -4.33 2.91
N GLY A 136 8.14 -4.01 3.83
CA GLY A 136 7.84 -3.65 5.23
C GLY A 136 7.43 -2.19 5.45
N GLY A 137 7.33 -1.39 4.37
CA GLY A 137 7.14 0.06 4.47
C GLY A 137 5.89 0.51 5.24
N ILE A 138 4.82 -0.29 5.26
CA ILE A 138 3.61 0.03 6.05
C ILE A 138 3.97 0.14 7.53
N GLY A 139 4.61 -0.89 8.11
CA GLY A 139 5.02 -0.91 9.51
C GLY A 139 6.02 0.20 9.84
N SER A 140 7.04 0.36 8.99
CA SER A 140 8.08 1.37 9.16
C SER A 140 7.52 2.80 9.15
N TYR A 141 6.65 3.15 8.21
CA TYR A 141 6.02 4.48 8.19
C TYR A 141 5.05 4.66 9.36
N ALA A 142 4.27 3.64 9.71
CA ALA A 142 3.33 3.70 10.83
C ALA A 142 4.06 4.02 12.14
N LYS A 143 5.10 3.29 12.49
CA LYS A 143 5.87 3.52 13.73
C LYS A 143 6.68 4.81 13.70
N LYS A 144 7.38 5.07 12.58
CA LYS A 144 8.23 6.26 12.46
C LYS A 144 7.46 7.58 12.58
N PHE A 145 6.22 7.62 12.12
CA PHE A 145 5.43 8.85 12.04
C PHE A 145 4.15 8.82 12.88
N GLY A 146 3.95 7.79 13.73
CA GLY A 146 2.77 7.66 14.58
C GLY A 146 1.47 7.60 13.78
N MET A 147 1.47 6.89 12.63
CA MET A 147 0.32 6.84 11.74
C MET A 147 -0.56 5.63 12.06
N MET A 148 -1.87 5.83 12.10
CA MET A 148 -2.82 4.72 12.15
C MET A 148 -2.75 3.89 10.86
N VAL A 149 -3.12 2.61 10.92
CA VAL A 149 -3.13 1.74 9.74
C VAL A 149 -4.49 1.07 9.60
N TYR A 150 -5.10 1.25 8.44
CA TYR A 150 -6.31 0.55 8.03
C TYR A 150 -6.06 -0.22 6.74
N THR A 151 -6.71 -1.36 6.58
CA THR A 151 -6.81 -2.05 5.28
C THR A 151 -8.24 -2.01 4.78
N LEU A 152 -8.45 -2.31 3.49
CA LEU A 152 -9.77 -2.32 2.87
C LEU A 152 -10.17 -3.75 2.51
N ASP A 153 -11.26 -4.21 3.09
CA ASP A 153 -11.93 -5.43 2.67
C ASP A 153 -12.93 -5.12 1.56
N ILE A 154 -12.56 -5.46 0.32
CA ILE A 154 -13.34 -5.15 -0.87
C ILE A 154 -14.18 -6.37 -1.27
N GLU A 155 -15.46 -6.15 -1.51
CA GLU A 155 -16.40 -7.14 -2.00
C GLU A 155 -17.05 -6.66 -3.30
N LYS A 156 -17.17 -7.57 -4.28
CA LYS A 156 -17.88 -7.32 -5.53
C LYS A 156 -19.36 -7.61 -5.36
N ILE A 157 -20.20 -6.62 -5.59
CA ILE A 157 -21.66 -6.76 -5.51
C ILE A 157 -22.26 -7.17 -6.86
N LYS A 158 -21.78 -6.56 -7.93
CA LYS A 158 -22.13 -6.86 -9.32
C LYS A 158 -21.04 -6.31 -10.24
N PRO A 159 -21.06 -6.57 -11.55
CA PRO A 159 -20.07 -6.00 -12.46
C PRO A 159 -19.86 -4.50 -12.23
N SER A 160 -18.60 -4.09 -12.06
CA SER A 160 -18.14 -2.71 -11.82
C SER A 160 -18.73 -2.02 -10.57
N HIS A 161 -19.32 -2.77 -9.62
CA HIS A 161 -19.83 -2.23 -8.37
C HIS A 161 -19.28 -3.03 -7.19
N PHE A 162 -18.71 -2.30 -6.24
CA PHE A 162 -18.05 -2.84 -5.07
C PHE A 162 -18.55 -2.15 -3.81
N ARG A 163 -18.44 -2.82 -2.69
CA ARG A 163 -18.47 -2.23 -1.36
C ARG A 163 -17.18 -2.56 -0.64
N CYS A 164 -16.79 -1.73 0.28
CA CYS A 164 -15.65 -2.02 1.13
C CYS A 164 -15.87 -1.54 2.56
N ASN A 165 -15.14 -2.18 3.47
CA ASN A 165 -15.04 -1.76 4.85
C ASN A 165 -13.57 -1.52 5.19
N PHE A 166 -13.31 -0.47 5.94
CA PHE A 166 -12.02 -0.29 6.59
C PHE A 166 -11.90 -1.23 7.79
N ILE A 167 -10.75 -1.86 7.90
CA ILE A 167 -10.38 -2.70 9.04
C ILE A 167 -9.14 -2.08 9.68
N GLN A 168 -9.23 -1.66 10.93
CA GLN A 168 -8.10 -1.13 11.66
C GLN A 168 -7.07 -2.22 11.95
N LEU A 169 -5.82 -1.98 11.59
CA LEU A 169 -4.69 -2.87 11.87
C LEU A 169 -3.79 -2.33 12.98
N TYR A 170 -3.77 -1.00 13.14
CA TYR A 170 -2.97 -0.32 14.15
C TYR A 170 -3.58 1.05 14.45
N ASP A 171 -3.69 1.40 15.72
CA ASP A 171 -4.33 2.65 16.18
C ASP A 171 -3.37 3.85 16.28
N GLY A 172 -2.09 3.65 15.91
CA GLY A 172 -1.05 4.68 16.03
C GLY A 172 -0.39 4.76 17.41
N ARG A 173 -0.89 4.04 18.42
CA ARG A 173 -0.48 4.15 19.82
C ARG A 173 -0.05 2.84 20.48
N GLU A 174 -0.60 1.71 20.04
CA GLU A 174 -0.26 0.40 20.56
C GLU A 174 1.27 0.20 20.60
N ASP A 175 1.75 -0.40 21.69
CA ASP A 175 3.17 -0.77 21.82
C ASP A 175 3.45 -2.11 21.13
N ILE A 176 3.35 -2.11 19.82
CA ILE A 176 3.68 -3.24 18.94
C ILE A 176 4.79 -2.86 17.97
N SER A 177 5.50 -3.86 17.48
CA SER A 177 6.60 -3.66 16.53
C SER A 177 6.10 -3.36 15.11
N GLU A 178 6.98 -2.80 14.27
CA GLU A 178 6.74 -2.67 12.82
C GLU A 178 6.37 -4.01 12.18
N GLN A 179 6.99 -5.08 12.66
CA GLN A 179 6.76 -6.43 12.16
C GLN A 179 5.37 -6.94 12.50
N GLU A 180 4.86 -6.68 13.71
CA GLU A 180 3.50 -7.06 14.11
C GLU A 180 2.43 -6.30 13.31
N ILE A 181 2.66 -5.03 13.00
CA ILE A 181 1.76 -4.27 12.09
C ILE A 181 1.71 -4.96 10.73
N MET A 182 2.87 -5.39 10.21
CA MET A 182 2.94 -6.12 8.96
C MET A 182 2.29 -7.51 9.03
N ASP A 183 2.39 -8.19 10.17
CA ASP A 183 1.75 -9.49 10.39
C ASP A 183 0.22 -9.37 10.35
N ARG A 184 -0.33 -8.32 10.99
CA ARG A 184 -1.76 -8.02 10.90
C ARG A 184 -2.21 -7.72 9.47
N TYR A 185 -1.40 -6.96 8.71
CA TYR A 185 -1.67 -6.70 7.29
C TYR A 185 -1.66 -7.98 6.45
N VAL A 186 -0.61 -8.79 6.58
CA VAL A 186 -0.47 -10.06 5.84
C VAL A 186 -1.62 -11.01 6.15
N ALA A 187 -1.98 -11.15 7.43
CA ALA A 187 -3.09 -11.99 7.86
C ALA A 187 -4.44 -11.48 7.30
N ALA A 188 -4.69 -10.17 7.34
CA ALA A 188 -5.91 -9.59 6.80
C ALA A 188 -6.03 -9.82 5.28
N VAL A 189 -4.95 -9.58 4.52
CA VAL A 189 -4.93 -9.81 3.06
C VAL A 189 -5.12 -11.29 2.73
N GLU A 190 -4.47 -12.20 3.47
CA GLU A 190 -4.66 -13.64 3.28
C GLU A 190 -6.12 -14.06 3.53
N GLN A 191 -6.76 -13.56 4.59
CA GLN A 191 -8.17 -13.82 4.87
C GLN A 191 -9.09 -13.31 3.76
N MET A 192 -8.85 -12.10 3.23
CA MET A 192 -9.61 -11.55 2.11
C MET A 192 -9.50 -12.45 0.88
N ILE A 193 -8.28 -12.88 0.53
CA ILE A 193 -8.04 -13.78 -0.61
C ILE A 193 -8.73 -15.13 -0.40
N ARG A 194 -8.63 -15.72 0.79
CA ARG A 194 -9.29 -17.01 1.09
C ARG A 194 -10.81 -16.93 1.00
N ARG A 195 -11.40 -15.79 1.37
CA ARG A 195 -12.86 -15.58 1.25
C ARG A 195 -13.32 -15.34 -0.18
N ARG A 196 -12.52 -14.65 -0.99
CA ARG A 196 -12.85 -14.21 -2.35
C ARG A 196 -11.63 -14.28 -3.27
N PRO A 197 -11.16 -15.51 -3.57
CA PRO A 197 -9.91 -15.70 -4.33
C PRO A 197 -9.98 -15.10 -5.73
N GLU A 198 -11.15 -15.05 -6.34
CA GLU A 198 -11.38 -14.49 -7.68
C GLU A 198 -11.12 -12.99 -7.79
N LEU A 199 -11.06 -12.28 -6.65
CA LEU A 199 -10.81 -10.84 -6.63
C LEU A 199 -9.33 -10.47 -6.58
N TRP A 200 -8.43 -11.38 -6.24
CA TRP A 200 -7.00 -11.08 -6.15
C TRP A 200 -6.30 -11.17 -7.51
N LEU A 201 -5.29 -10.32 -7.72
CA LEU A 201 -4.53 -10.24 -8.97
C LEU A 201 -3.53 -11.40 -9.10
N TRP A 202 -3.99 -12.59 -9.48
CA TRP A 202 -3.17 -13.81 -9.65
C TRP A 202 -2.14 -13.74 -10.78
N SER A 203 -2.26 -12.81 -11.73
CA SER A 203 -1.33 -12.67 -12.84
C SER A 203 0.07 -12.21 -12.43
N HIS A 204 0.22 -11.66 -11.22
CA HIS A 204 1.52 -11.29 -10.68
C HIS A 204 2.31 -12.52 -10.20
N ARG A 205 3.58 -12.63 -10.62
CA ARG A 205 4.47 -13.73 -10.18
C ARG A 205 4.91 -13.52 -8.73
N ARG A 206 4.01 -13.74 -7.76
CA ARG A 206 4.19 -13.42 -6.34
C ARG A 206 5.38 -14.16 -5.71
N TRP A 207 5.53 -15.44 -5.98
CA TRP A 207 6.53 -16.33 -5.40
C TRP A 207 7.78 -16.52 -6.28
N LYS A 208 8.17 -15.48 -7.03
CA LYS A 208 9.42 -15.54 -7.84
C LYS A 208 10.66 -15.56 -6.94
N HIS A 209 10.65 -14.87 -5.81
CA HIS A 209 11.74 -14.88 -4.84
C HIS A 209 11.59 -16.09 -3.92
N LYS A 210 12.69 -16.80 -3.70
CA LYS A 210 12.79 -17.94 -2.79
C LYS A 210 13.78 -17.60 -1.67
N PRO A 211 13.55 -18.07 -0.42
CA PRO A 211 14.46 -17.79 0.70
C PRO A 211 15.90 -18.19 0.44
N GLU A 212 16.12 -19.34 -0.20
CA GLU A 212 17.47 -19.86 -0.50
C GLU A 212 18.23 -18.95 -1.46
N ALA A 213 17.56 -18.45 -2.50
CA ALA A 213 18.16 -17.51 -3.45
C ALA A 213 18.46 -16.16 -2.78
N TYR A 214 17.64 -15.74 -1.82
CA TYR A 214 17.86 -14.53 -1.05
C TYR A 214 19.08 -14.67 -0.12
N ALA A 215 19.22 -15.78 0.58
CA ALA A 215 20.35 -16.05 1.47
C ALA A 215 21.69 -16.08 0.69
N ALA A 216 21.70 -16.67 -0.51
CA ALA A 216 22.88 -16.70 -1.37
C ALA A 216 23.34 -15.29 -1.80
N ILE A 217 22.39 -14.39 -2.13
CA ILE A 217 22.69 -13.01 -2.52
C ILE A 217 23.18 -12.20 -1.31
N ALA A 218 22.53 -12.34 -0.15
CA ALA A 218 22.93 -11.66 1.09
C ALA A 218 24.33 -12.06 1.53
N GLY A 219 24.68 -13.35 1.44
CA GLY A 219 26.02 -13.86 1.71
C GLY A 219 27.09 -13.32 0.73
N ALA A 220 26.75 -13.16 -0.55
CA ALA A 220 27.67 -12.60 -1.54
C ALA A 220 27.93 -11.09 -1.36
N VAL A 221 26.94 -10.34 -0.88
CA VAL A 221 27.07 -8.90 -0.57
C VAL A 221 27.96 -8.70 0.66
N GLY A 222 27.73 -9.47 1.73
CA GLY A 222 28.55 -9.42 2.95
C GLY A 222 30.03 -9.75 2.72
N GLN A 223 30.33 -10.66 1.78
CA GLN A 223 31.70 -10.99 1.39
C GLN A 223 32.41 -9.90 0.56
N LYS A 224 31.64 -9.04 -0.14
CA LYS A 224 32.22 -7.90 -0.88
C LYS A 224 32.59 -6.75 0.04
N GLU A 225 31.81 -6.49 1.07
CA GLU A 225 32.11 -5.44 2.07
C GLU A 225 33.33 -5.77 2.95
N SER A 226 33.56 -7.07 3.23
CA SER A 226 34.73 -7.52 3.99
C SER A 226 36.04 -7.53 3.20
N LYS A 227 36.03 -7.28 1.89
CA LYS A 227 37.21 -7.26 0.99
C LYS A 227 37.63 -5.85 0.55
N THR A 228 37.12 -4.79 1.18
CA THR A 228 37.67 -3.45 0.92
C THR A 228 39.00 -3.35 1.68
N PRO A 229 40.17 -3.22 1.01
CA PRO A 229 41.44 -3.13 1.69
C PRO A 229 41.50 -1.78 2.42
N GLU A 230 41.88 -1.84 3.70
CA GLU A 230 42.35 -0.66 4.44
C GLU A 230 43.39 0.06 3.59
N LYS A 231 43.09 1.26 3.12
CA LYS A 231 44.09 2.15 2.57
C LYS A 231 44.91 2.66 3.75
N ASN A 232 46.08 2.04 3.90
CA ASN A 232 47.13 2.52 4.77
C ASN A 232 47.51 3.97 4.45
N ALA A 233 47.58 4.77 5.48
CA ALA A 233 48.36 5.98 5.78
C ALA A 233 48.53 7.01 4.67
#